data_75cdabb48a002cfd8af6307a4d100452
#
_entry.id   75cdabb48a002cfd8af6307a4d100452
#
_cell.length_a   1.000
_cell.length_b   1.000
_cell.length_c   1.000
_cell.angle_alpha   90.00
_cell.angle_beta   90.00
_cell.angle_gamma   90.00
#
_symmetry.space_group_name_H-M   'P 1'
#
loop_
_entity.id
_entity.type
_entity.pdbx_description
1 polymer ?
#
loop_
_entity_poly.entity_id
_entity_poly.type
_entity_poly.pdbx_seq_one_letter_code
_entity_poly.pdbx_strand_id
1 'polypeptide(L)'
;MKHTAKALLSLLLATLLLTSCGKDTPADDTTLPASDTQTTAAATTTSISAAETEVTEPAEPTLSDLISKFKVFEMYAFPTIYTQKDVCPEPSLSSYKKFSDCATPEFVVPGLEQSIVPQGMDYWEEMGWMLISGYCSDETKNGGKGSALFAVDMDNGMMVAEYYLKNMDGTYHTSHAGGVAVTKKNVFIANGGKLYRIPLTELLKQCGDVTIAEEISVPVRASLANCSGGILWVGDFQYGTSYPTQEFQKMKNRQGTWYYAWTVGYVLDETTENELKPTVMAEVEGQNYAIPDYILSTTERIQGMTYLPEVGQIVLSQSYGRTNASTLFFYEDPLGQEPHTHFEWGGFKIPVWFLDKKLPTKEMPALPMSEGIANVNGKLYVLFESGAIKYRLGGGKQPTDMVYSVDITKW
;
A
#
# COMPACT_ATOMS: atom_id res chain seq x y z
N MET A 1 53.86 -12.23 -27.23
CA MET A 1 54.15 -13.44 -26.43
C MET A 1 53.08 -13.52 -25.35
N LYS A 2 52.12 -14.39 -25.59
CA LYS A 2 51.65 -15.54 -24.77
C LYS A 2 51.26 -15.13 -23.34
N HIS A 3 50.12 -15.38 -22.73
CA HIS A 3 49.24 -16.54 -22.84
C HIS A 3 47.80 -16.19 -22.39
N THR A 4 46.88 -16.78 -23.06
CA THR A 4 45.50 -17.06 -22.74
C THR A 4 45.35 -17.92 -21.49
N ALA A 5 44.27 -17.67 -20.70
CA ALA A 5 43.61 -18.72 -19.95
C ALA A 5 42.10 -18.43 -19.88
N LYS A 6 41.38 -19.33 -20.52
CA LYS A 6 39.93 -19.54 -20.45
C LYS A 6 39.58 -20.22 -19.11
N ALA A 7 38.50 -19.85 -18.48
CA ALA A 7 37.80 -20.75 -17.57
C ALA A 7 36.31 -20.74 -17.89
N LEU A 8 35.79 -21.90 -18.23
CA LEU A 8 34.42 -22.30 -18.52
C LEU A 8 33.57 -22.20 -17.22
N LEU A 9 32.49 -21.58 -17.26
CA LEU A 9 31.09 -21.92 -17.36
C LEU A 9 30.67 -23.29 -16.82
N SER A 10 29.84 -23.30 -15.79
CA SER A 10 28.96 -24.43 -15.47
C SER A 10 27.55 -23.93 -15.24
N LEU A 11 26.75 -24.18 -16.24
CA LEU A 11 25.30 -24.04 -16.28
C LEU A 11 24.71 -25.26 -15.55
N LEU A 12 23.94 -25.06 -14.47
CA LEU A 12 23.10 -26.10 -13.92
C LEU A 12 21.63 -25.72 -14.10
N LEU A 13 21.06 -26.36 -15.08
CA LEU A 13 19.63 -26.40 -15.39
C LEU A 13 18.99 -27.43 -14.45
N ALA A 14 18.10 -27.03 -13.56
CA ALA A 14 17.25 -27.96 -12.83
C ALA A 14 15.82 -27.82 -13.34
N THR A 15 15.48 -28.69 -14.26
CA THR A 15 14.12 -29.05 -14.67
C THR A 15 13.47 -29.91 -13.60
N LEU A 16 12.39 -29.47 -12.97
CA LEU A 16 11.51 -30.35 -12.21
C LEU A 16 10.25 -30.63 -13.03
N LEU A 17 10.11 -31.91 -13.33
CA LEU A 17 9.01 -32.55 -14.03
C LEU A 17 7.79 -32.65 -13.10
N LEU A 18 6.66 -32.20 -13.61
CA LEU A 18 5.33 -32.56 -13.17
C LEU A 18 5.05 -34.02 -13.55
N THR A 19 4.71 -34.84 -12.59
CA THR A 19 4.04 -36.12 -12.83
C THR A 19 2.64 -36.08 -12.27
N SER A 20 1.70 -36.04 -13.18
CA SER A 20 0.30 -36.38 -13.02
C SER A 20 0.15 -37.91 -13.05
N CYS A 21 -0.65 -38.46 -12.11
CA CYS A 21 -1.40 -39.71 -12.24
C CYS A 21 -2.43 -39.68 -11.13
N GLY A 22 -3.70 -39.93 -11.30
CA GLY A 22 -4.45 -40.66 -12.29
C GLY A 22 -5.53 -41.42 -11.55
N LYS A 23 -6.75 -41.10 -11.86
CA LYS A 23 -7.98 -41.92 -11.79
C LYS A 23 -7.96 -43.18 -10.91
N ASP A 24 -9.03 -43.31 -10.11
CA ASP A 24 -10.03 -44.36 -10.32
C ASP A 24 -11.24 -44.17 -9.41
N THR A 25 -12.41 -44.05 -10.02
CA THR A 25 -13.71 -44.39 -9.47
C THR A 25 -13.97 -45.88 -9.75
N PRO A 26 -14.80 -46.58 -8.95
CA PRO A 26 -16.14 -46.81 -9.46
C PRO A 26 -17.30 -46.69 -8.46
N ALA A 27 -18.46 -46.50 -9.04
CA ALA A 27 -19.77 -46.51 -8.45
C ALA A 27 -20.21 -47.94 -7.98
N ASP A 28 -21.20 -47.97 -7.08
CA ASP A 28 -22.47 -48.70 -7.16
C ASP A 28 -23.24 -48.43 -5.86
N ASP A 29 -24.40 -47.90 -5.97
CA ASP A 29 -25.76 -48.41 -6.12
C ASP A 29 -26.24 -49.24 -4.94
N THR A 30 -27.26 -48.77 -4.22
CA THR A 30 -28.53 -49.51 -3.95
C THR A 30 -29.49 -48.70 -3.05
N THR A 31 -30.56 -48.30 -3.64
CA THR A 31 -32.01 -48.44 -3.27
C THR A 31 -32.48 -48.19 -1.84
N LEU A 32 -33.47 -47.31 -1.82
CA LEU A 32 -34.54 -47.16 -0.82
C LEU A 32 -35.39 -48.44 -0.65
N PRO A 33 -36.13 -48.56 0.44
CA PRO A 33 -37.56 -48.24 0.30
C PRO A 33 -38.21 -47.50 1.50
N ALA A 34 -39.28 -46.82 1.14
CA ALA A 34 -40.24 -46.20 2.02
C ALA A 34 -41.15 -47.20 2.72
N SER A 35 -41.70 -46.84 3.87
CA SER A 35 -43.02 -47.33 4.30
C SER A 35 -43.61 -46.41 5.36
N ASP A 36 -44.84 -46.04 5.09
CA ASP A 36 -45.79 -45.33 5.92
C ASP A 36 -46.08 -45.98 7.27
N THR A 37 -46.48 -45.18 8.27
CA THR A 37 -47.76 -45.32 8.94
C THR A 37 -48.07 -44.17 9.89
N GLN A 38 -49.22 -43.54 9.67
CA GLN A 38 -49.89 -42.61 10.58
C GLN A 38 -50.27 -43.26 11.91
N THR A 39 -50.20 -42.47 13.00
CA THR A 39 -51.19 -42.59 14.08
C THR A 39 -51.30 -41.23 14.82
N THR A 40 -52.51 -40.71 14.76
CA THR A 40 -52.99 -39.50 15.45
C THR A 40 -53.15 -39.75 16.94
N ALA A 41 -52.63 -38.85 17.78
CA ALA A 41 -53.12 -38.63 19.12
C ALA A 41 -53.04 -37.14 19.47
N ALA A 42 -54.19 -36.56 19.66
CA ALA A 42 -54.34 -35.17 20.11
C ALA A 42 -54.01 -35.10 21.62
N ALA A 43 -53.07 -34.26 21.96
CA ALA A 43 -52.84 -33.82 23.33
C ALA A 43 -52.85 -32.29 23.35
N THR A 44 -53.86 -31.75 24.00
CA THR A 44 -54.02 -30.34 24.31
C THR A 44 -52.95 -29.94 25.29
N THR A 45 -51.97 -29.16 24.87
CA THR A 45 -50.97 -28.58 25.78
C THR A 45 -51.13 -27.06 25.76
N THR A 46 -51.44 -26.53 26.92
CA THR A 46 -51.55 -25.09 27.22
C THR A 46 -50.21 -24.45 26.96
N SER A 47 -50.13 -23.54 26.01
CA SER A 47 -48.94 -22.72 25.73
C SER A 47 -48.76 -21.69 26.81
N ILE A 48 -47.76 -21.88 27.68
CA ILE A 48 -47.18 -20.82 28.47
C ILE A 48 -46.19 -20.13 27.53
N SER A 49 -46.56 -18.92 27.11
CA SER A 49 -45.66 -18.01 26.37
C SER A 49 -44.54 -17.59 27.33
N ALA A 50 -43.40 -18.26 27.24
CA ALA A 50 -42.19 -17.68 27.76
C ALA A 50 -41.76 -16.58 26.78
N ALA A 51 -41.75 -15.34 27.24
CA ALA A 51 -41.12 -14.26 26.53
C ALA A 51 -39.61 -14.59 26.45
N GLU A 52 -39.15 -15.02 25.29
CA GLU A 52 -37.73 -15.05 24.98
C GLU A 52 -37.24 -13.60 25.01
N THR A 53 -36.50 -13.27 26.08
CA THR A 53 -35.71 -12.06 26.10
C THR A 53 -34.57 -12.29 25.11
N GLU A 54 -34.71 -11.70 23.95
CA GLU A 54 -33.61 -11.62 22.96
C GLU A 54 -32.43 -10.96 23.66
N VAL A 55 -31.42 -11.73 24.03
CA VAL A 55 -30.14 -11.21 24.50
C VAL A 55 -29.45 -10.69 23.24
N THR A 56 -29.68 -9.42 22.93
CA THR A 56 -28.90 -8.73 21.92
C THR A 56 -27.45 -8.71 22.40
N GLU A 57 -26.57 -9.40 21.67
CA GLU A 57 -25.13 -9.21 21.87
C GLU A 57 -24.81 -7.70 21.82
N PRO A 58 -23.95 -7.20 22.71
CA PRO A 58 -23.56 -5.79 22.67
C PRO A 58 -22.94 -5.49 21.30
N ALA A 59 -23.39 -4.44 20.66
CA ALA A 59 -22.87 -4.01 19.36
C ALA A 59 -21.34 -3.80 19.46
N GLU A 60 -20.61 -4.25 18.44
CA GLU A 60 -19.16 -3.99 18.32
C GLU A 60 -18.90 -2.49 18.42
N PRO A 61 -17.85 -2.05 19.16
CA PRO A 61 -17.54 -0.64 19.30
C PRO A 61 -17.19 -0.02 17.95
N THR A 62 -17.69 1.18 17.70
CA THR A 62 -17.34 1.94 16.49
C THR A 62 -15.90 2.45 16.55
N LEU A 63 -15.35 2.85 15.40
CA LEU A 63 -14.03 3.49 15.35
C LEU A 63 -13.95 4.71 16.26
N SER A 64 -14.99 5.57 16.28
CA SER A 64 -15.07 6.74 17.17
C SER A 64 -15.05 6.36 18.66
N ASP A 65 -15.74 5.27 19.03
CA ASP A 65 -15.71 4.76 20.40
C ASP A 65 -14.31 4.30 20.82
N LEU A 66 -13.60 3.63 19.91
CA LEU A 66 -12.23 3.17 20.15
C LEU A 66 -11.26 4.34 20.26
N ILE A 67 -11.32 5.31 19.34
CA ILE A 67 -10.49 6.52 19.38
C ILE A 67 -10.70 7.27 20.70
N SER A 68 -11.96 7.48 21.12
CA SER A 68 -12.28 8.22 22.35
C SER A 68 -11.80 7.52 23.62
N LYS A 69 -11.62 6.21 23.60
CA LYS A 69 -11.16 5.37 24.73
C LYS A 69 -9.69 4.98 24.62
N PHE A 70 -9.05 5.35 23.51
CA PHE A 70 -7.69 4.93 23.23
C PHE A 70 -6.72 5.46 24.27
N LYS A 71 -5.89 4.56 24.81
CA LYS A 71 -4.85 4.89 25.79
C LYS A 71 -3.49 4.47 25.24
N VAL A 72 -2.74 5.41 24.76
CA VAL A 72 -1.38 5.19 24.21
C VAL A 72 -0.51 4.33 25.13
N PHE A 73 -0.59 4.56 26.45
CA PHE A 73 0.22 3.81 27.42
C PHE A 73 -0.07 2.30 27.46
N GLU A 74 -1.28 1.87 27.15
CA GLU A 74 -1.63 0.44 27.11
C GLU A 74 -1.02 -0.23 25.88
N MET A 75 -0.86 0.49 24.76
CA MET A 75 -0.19 -0.02 23.55
C MET A 75 1.33 -0.06 23.73
N TYR A 76 1.94 0.91 24.40
CA TYR A 76 3.38 0.87 24.73
C TYR A 76 3.78 -0.25 25.69
N ALA A 77 2.85 -0.84 26.43
CA ALA A 77 3.13 -2.00 27.26
C ALA A 77 3.34 -3.30 26.45
N PHE A 78 3.06 -3.28 25.13
CA PHE A 78 3.28 -4.41 24.26
C PHE A 78 4.78 -4.61 23.99
N PRO A 79 5.32 -5.86 24.06
CA PRO A 79 6.72 -6.11 23.76
C PRO A 79 7.03 -5.75 22.30
N THR A 80 7.72 -4.63 22.08
CA THR A 80 8.16 -4.23 20.75
C THR A 80 9.47 -4.91 20.37
N ILE A 81 9.58 -5.34 19.11
CA ILE A 81 10.84 -5.84 18.54
C ILE A 81 11.55 -4.80 17.70
N TYR A 82 10.86 -3.72 17.31
CA TYR A 82 11.41 -2.66 16.50
C TYR A 82 11.89 -1.49 17.35
N THR A 83 12.91 -0.82 16.86
CA THR A 83 13.47 0.36 17.51
C THR A 83 13.35 1.57 16.56
N GLN A 84 13.32 2.74 17.17
CA GLN A 84 13.35 4.01 16.45
C GLN A 84 14.61 4.78 16.90
N LYS A 85 15.71 4.58 16.18
CA LYS A 85 17.03 5.15 16.53
C LYS A 85 17.70 5.72 15.30
N ASP A 86 18.49 6.75 15.53
CA ASP A 86 19.40 7.30 14.53
C ASP A 86 20.39 6.22 14.08
N VAL A 87 20.43 5.95 12.79
CA VAL A 87 21.31 4.92 12.19
C VAL A 87 22.14 5.47 11.03
N CYS A 88 21.86 6.70 10.61
CA CYS A 88 22.58 7.40 9.55
C CYS A 88 23.28 8.65 10.10
N PRO A 89 24.46 9.01 9.57
CA PRO A 89 24.99 10.35 9.76
C PRO A 89 24.06 11.36 9.04
N GLU A 90 24.06 12.59 9.52
CA GLU A 90 23.33 13.67 8.86
C GLU A 90 23.78 13.80 7.38
N PRO A 91 22.85 13.74 6.41
CA PRO A 91 23.21 13.80 5.01
C PRO A 91 23.67 15.21 4.60
N SER A 92 24.63 15.30 3.69
CA SER A 92 24.99 16.58 3.10
C SER A 92 23.95 17.03 2.08
N LEU A 93 23.20 18.07 2.39
CA LEU A 93 22.16 18.64 1.52
C LEU A 93 22.67 19.65 0.51
N SER A 94 23.98 19.93 0.46
CA SER A 94 24.58 20.96 -0.40
C SER A 94 24.25 20.78 -1.90
N SER A 95 24.16 19.53 -2.36
CA SER A 95 23.77 19.19 -3.74
C SER A 95 22.25 19.26 -4.00
N TYR A 96 21.45 19.45 -2.97
CA TYR A 96 19.98 19.46 -3.00
C TYR A 96 19.42 20.76 -2.44
N LYS A 97 20.03 21.88 -2.83
CA LYS A 97 19.74 23.19 -2.23
C LYS A 97 18.25 23.54 -2.21
N LYS A 98 17.51 23.31 -3.30
CA LYS A 98 16.06 23.55 -3.35
C LYS A 98 15.31 22.76 -2.28
N PHE A 99 15.68 21.50 -2.10
CA PHE A 99 15.12 20.63 -1.06
C PHE A 99 15.50 21.14 0.32
N SER A 100 16.80 21.40 0.56
CA SER A 100 17.30 21.85 1.87
C SER A 100 16.74 23.20 2.32
N ASP A 101 16.42 24.09 1.37
CA ASP A 101 15.86 25.40 1.70
C ASP A 101 14.39 25.32 2.21
N CYS A 102 13.70 24.20 1.90
CA CYS A 102 12.28 23.99 2.21
C CYS A 102 12.03 22.81 3.16
N ALA A 103 12.97 21.89 3.29
CA ALA A 103 12.82 20.64 4.03
C ALA A 103 13.22 20.80 5.51
N THR A 104 12.48 20.13 6.38
CA THR A 104 12.79 20.00 7.81
C THR A 104 12.75 18.53 8.16
N PRO A 105 13.80 17.99 8.85
CA PRO A 105 13.75 16.63 9.39
C PRO A 105 12.72 16.59 10.53
N GLU A 106 11.84 15.59 10.53
CA GLU A 106 10.72 15.51 11.47
C GLU A 106 10.92 14.37 12.48
N PHE A 107 11.12 13.15 12.00
CA PHE A 107 11.30 12.00 12.88
C PHE A 107 12.08 10.87 12.19
N VAL A 108 12.66 10.00 13.01
CA VAL A 108 13.39 8.80 12.56
C VAL A 108 12.40 7.72 12.15
N VAL A 109 12.67 7.06 11.02
CA VAL A 109 11.88 5.92 10.55
C VAL A 109 12.08 4.71 11.48
N PRO A 110 11.01 4.07 11.99
CA PRO A 110 11.12 2.89 12.84
C PRO A 110 11.66 1.65 12.11
N GLY A 111 12.24 0.71 12.84
CA GLY A 111 12.59 -0.63 12.36
C GLY A 111 13.84 -0.72 11.48
N LEU A 112 14.56 0.36 11.25
CA LEU A 112 15.75 0.36 10.39
C LEU A 112 16.90 -0.53 10.92
N GLU A 113 17.00 -0.73 12.23
CA GLU A 113 17.96 -1.68 12.84
C GLU A 113 17.52 -3.15 12.64
N GLN A 114 16.21 -3.39 12.50
CA GLN A 114 15.63 -4.71 12.30
C GLN A 114 15.39 -5.04 10.82
N SER A 115 16.18 -4.42 9.94
CA SER A 115 16.19 -4.66 8.49
C SER A 115 14.90 -4.31 7.77
N ILE A 116 14.08 -3.42 8.32
CA ILE A 116 12.94 -2.85 7.61
C ILE A 116 13.44 -1.94 6.49
N VAL A 117 12.82 -2.08 5.34
CA VAL A 117 12.95 -1.18 4.19
C VAL A 117 11.62 -0.45 4.06
N PRO A 118 11.54 0.82 4.46
CA PRO A 118 10.31 1.59 4.42
C PRO A 118 9.90 1.86 2.97
N GLN A 119 8.60 1.86 2.70
CA GLN A 119 8.05 1.96 1.34
C GLN A 119 6.92 2.99 1.24
N GLY A 120 5.82 2.78 1.94
CA GLY A 120 4.65 3.65 1.93
C GLY A 120 4.53 4.52 3.16
N MET A 121 3.85 5.65 3.01
CA MET A 121 3.56 6.56 4.12
C MET A 121 2.24 7.28 3.85
N ASP A 122 1.35 7.32 4.87
CA ASP A 122 0.13 8.12 4.83
C ASP A 122 -0.30 8.57 6.24
N TYR A 123 -1.14 9.60 6.31
CA TYR A 123 -1.49 10.25 7.56
C TYR A 123 -2.90 9.85 8.04
N TRP A 124 -2.99 9.37 9.28
CA TRP A 124 -4.24 9.12 9.97
C TRP A 124 -4.63 10.34 10.81
N GLU A 125 -5.49 11.18 10.25
CA GLU A 125 -5.82 12.50 10.79
C GLU A 125 -6.45 12.42 12.20
N GLU A 126 -7.41 11.50 12.40
CA GLU A 126 -8.15 11.38 13.67
C GLU A 126 -7.25 11.00 14.85
N MET A 127 -6.13 10.33 14.57
CA MET A 127 -5.16 9.93 15.61
C MET A 127 -3.95 10.85 15.66
N GLY A 128 -3.74 11.71 14.67
CA GLY A 128 -2.50 12.48 14.52
C GLY A 128 -1.27 11.61 14.23
N TRP A 129 -1.47 10.45 13.58
CA TRP A 129 -0.39 9.49 13.35
C TRP A 129 0.04 9.42 11.90
N MET A 130 1.34 9.34 11.69
CA MET A 130 1.89 8.90 10.42
C MET A 130 1.98 7.38 10.40
N LEU A 131 1.32 6.73 9.45
CA LEU A 131 1.46 5.30 9.21
C LEU A 131 2.55 5.05 8.16
N ILE A 132 3.48 4.14 8.45
CA ILE A 132 4.59 3.79 7.56
C ILE A 132 4.59 2.29 7.33
N SER A 133 4.49 1.85 6.08
CA SER A 133 4.64 0.45 5.70
C SER A 133 6.07 0.14 5.25
N GLY A 134 6.50 -1.10 5.45
CA GLY A 134 7.78 -1.58 4.97
C GLY A 134 7.90 -3.10 4.99
N TYR A 135 8.81 -3.62 4.18
CA TYR A 135 9.14 -5.04 4.21
C TYR A 135 10.44 -5.30 4.96
N CYS A 136 10.58 -6.51 5.48
CA CYS A 136 11.83 -6.93 6.10
C CYS A 136 12.77 -7.54 5.06
N SER A 137 13.97 -6.99 4.92
CA SER A 137 14.98 -7.50 3.98
C SER A 137 15.84 -8.63 4.53
N ASP A 138 15.74 -8.91 5.85
CA ASP A 138 16.39 -10.01 6.55
C ASP A 138 15.49 -10.46 7.71
N GLU A 139 14.67 -11.46 7.49
CA GLU A 139 13.67 -11.94 8.45
C GLU A 139 14.28 -12.48 9.75
N THR A 140 15.58 -12.80 9.77
CA THR A 140 16.27 -13.17 11.02
C THR A 140 16.35 -12.01 12.01
N LYS A 141 16.22 -10.77 11.52
CA LYS A 141 16.30 -9.54 12.31
C LYS A 141 14.97 -9.11 12.93
N ASN A 142 13.85 -9.64 12.42
CA ASN A 142 12.52 -9.33 12.95
C ASN A 142 11.76 -10.57 13.44
N GLY A 143 12.45 -11.68 13.70
CA GLY A 143 11.84 -12.91 14.21
C GLY A 143 10.88 -13.58 13.22
N GLY A 144 11.07 -13.41 11.92
CA GLY A 144 10.24 -14.01 10.87
C GLY A 144 8.85 -13.35 10.72
N LYS A 145 8.68 -12.11 11.21
CA LYS A 145 7.40 -11.40 11.18
C LYS A 145 7.02 -10.78 9.83
N GLY A 146 7.93 -10.84 8.84
CA GLY A 146 7.66 -10.33 7.49
C GLY A 146 7.54 -8.80 7.43
N SER A 147 6.54 -8.33 6.68
CA SER A 147 6.26 -6.90 6.49
C SER A 147 5.56 -6.30 7.70
N ALA A 148 5.80 -5.02 7.93
CA ALA A 148 5.28 -4.31 9.10
C ALA A 148 4.61 -2.98 8.71
N LEU A 149 3.72 -2.53 9.60
CA LEU A 149 3.14 -1.20 9.61
C LEU A 149 3.49 -0.54 10.94
N PHE A 150 3.95 0.70 10.91
CA PHE A 150 4.29 1.49 12.10
C PHE A 150 3.37 2.69 12.18
N ALA A 151 2.99 3.06 13.40
CA ALA A 151 2.35 4.33 13.69
C ALA A 151 3.34 5.23 14.45
N VAL A 152 3.53 6.45 13.96
CA VAL A 152 4.36 7.49 14.58
C VAL A 152 3.47 8.67 14.93
N ASP A 153 3.47 9.06 16.20
CA ASP A 153 2.76 10.24 16.68
C ASP A 153 3.44 11.50 16.14
N MET A 154 2.68 12.32 15.42
CA MET A 154 3.19 13.51 14.75
C MET A 154 3.47 14.68 15.70
N ASP A 155 2.93 14.66 16.91
CA ASP A 155 3.18 15.72 17.91
C ASP A 155 4.58 15.62 18.52
N ASN A 156 5.11 14.40 18.63
CA ASN A 156 6.40 14.16 19.30
C ASN A 156 7.40 13.35 18.48
N GLY A 157 7.00 12.84 17.31
CA GLY A 157 7.84 12.04 16.41
C GLY A 157 8.16 10.64 16.91
N MET A 158 7.45 10.12 17.92
CA MET A 158 7.72 8.82 18.53
C MET A 158 6.85 7.72 17.93
N MET A 159 7.43 6.54 17.70
CA MET A 159 6.66 5.34 17.36
C MET A 159 5.73 4.98 18.51
N VAL A 160 4.43 4.92 18.23
CA VAL A 160 3.38 4.61 19.21
C VAL A 160 2.81 3.21 19.06
N ALA A 161 2.95 2.60 17.87
CA ALA A 161 2.49 1.25 17.62
C ALA A 161 3.29 0.58 16.50
N GLU A 162 3.34 -0.76 16.54
CA GLU A 162 3.87 -1.61 15.49
C GLU A 162 2.91 -2.76 15.20
N TYR A 163 2.76 -3.10 13.93
CA TYR A 163 1.84 -4.13 13.48
C TYR A 163 2.56 -5.08 12.52
N TYR A 164 2.38 -6.38 12.74
CA TYR A 164 2.88 -7.44 11.86
C TYR A 164 1.75 -7.89 10.96
N LEU A 165 1.93 -7.70 9.66
CA LEU A 165 0.87 -7.98 8.70
C LEU A 165 0.70 -9.48 8.51
N LYS A 166 -0.53 -9.98 8.65
CA LYS A 166 -0.90 -11.36 8.35
C LYS A 166 -1.86 -11.43 7.17
N ASN A 167 -1.61 -12.38 6.30
CA ASN A 167 -2.52 -12.76 5.24
C ASN A 167 -3.80 -13.36 5.82
N MET A 168 -4.85 -13.47 5.00
CA MET A 168 -6.14 -14.03 5.41
C MET A 168 -6.04 -15.50 5.88
N ASP A 169 -5.01 -16.23 5.46
CA ASP A 169 -4.72 -17.61 5.91
C ASP A 169 -3.92 -17.67 7.24
N GLY A 170 -3.63 -16.52 7.85
CA GLY A 170 -2.90 -16.39 9.10
C GLY A 170 -1.37 -16.45 8.97
N THR A 171 -0.81 -16.63 7.78
CA THR A 171 0.63 -16.54 7.56
C THR A 171 1.11 -15.09 7.56
N TYR A 172 2.38 -14.82 7.89
CA TYR A 172 2.91 -13.46 7.81
C TYR A 172 3.02 -12.99 6.35
N HIS A 173 2.65 -11.76 6.12
CA HIS A 173 2.80 -11.10 4.83
C HIS A 173 4.27 -10.72 4.63
N THR A 174 4.94 -11.33 3.65
CA THR A 174 6.38 -11.15 3.42
C THR A 174 6.69 -10.33 2.16
N SER A 175 5.66 -9.80 1.51
CA SER A 175 5.80 -8.99 0.29
C SER A 175 6.23 -7.55 0.60
N HIS A 176 6.47 -6.74 -0.45
CA HIS A 176 7.06 -5.40 -0.30
C HIS A 176 6.26 -4.44 0.56
N ALA A 177 4.93 -4.56 0.67
CA ALA A 177 4.07 -3.56 1.30
C ALA A 177 4.37 -2.15 0.75
N GLY A 178 4.34 -2.03 -0.60
CA GLY A 178 4.92 -0.93 -1.37
C GLY A 178 4.25 0.43 -1.20
N GLY A 179 3.02 0.47 -0.67
CA GLY A 179 2.31 1.70 -0.34
C GLY A 179 1.35 1.48 0.79
N VAL A 180 1.02 2.54 1.50
CA VAL A 180 -0.05 2.58 2.49
C VAL A 180 -0.97 3.75 2.20
N ALA A 181 -2.27 3.54 2.33
CA ALA A 181 -3.28 4.57 2.24
C ALA A 181 -4.24 4.46 3.42
N VAL A 182 -4.52 5.57 4.08
CA VAL A 182 -5.42 5.65 5.23
C VAL A 182 -6.70 6.35 4.79
N THR A 183 -7.82 5.64 4.90
CA THR A 183 -9.15 6.19 4.65
C THR A 183 -9.88 6.41 5.98
N LYS A 184 -11.16 6.73 5.95
CA LYS A 184 -11.91 6.96 7.20
C LYS A 184 -12.15 5.72 8.05
N LYS A 185 -12.19 4.53 7.42
CA LYS A 185 -12.50 3.26 8.11
C LYS A 185 -11.38 2.24 8.00
N ASN A 186 -10.51 2.37 7.00
CA ASN A 186 -9.57 1.33 6.64
C ASN A 186 -8.16 1.87 6.43
N VAL A 187 -7.18 1.00 6.59
CA VAL A 187 -5.86 1.16 5.99
C VAL A 187 -5.71 0.13 4.86
N PHE A 188 -5.17 0.57 3.74
CA PHE A 188 -4.87 -0.28 2.59
C PHE A 188 -3.35 -0.38 2.40
N ILE A 189 -2.87 -1.61 2.26
CA ILE A 189 -1.49 -1.90 1.89
C ILE A 189 -1.47 -2.26 0.42
N ALA A 190 -0.65 -1.60 -0.38
CA ALA A 190 -0.50 -1.86 -1.81
C ALA A 190 0.65 -2.81 -2.10
N ASN A 191 0.40 -3.89 -2.83
CA ASN A 191 1.44 -4.79 -3.29
C ASN A 191 0.96 -5.73 -4.38
N GLY A 192 1.79 -5.97 -5.41
CA GLY A 192 1.62 -7.07 -6.36
C GLY A 192 0.29 -7.09 -7.14
N GLY A 193 -0.24 -5.92 -7.49
CA GLY A 193 -1.52 -5.80 -8.21
C GLY A 193 -2.75 -5.88 -7.31
N LYS A 194 -2.57 -5.76 -6.01
CA LYS A 194 -3.65 -5.83 -5.01
C LYS A 194 -3.55 -4.70 -4.00
N LEU A 195 -4.71 -4.36 -3.44
CA LEU A 195 -4.87 -3.65 -2.19
C LEU A 195 -5.29 -4.65 -1.12
N TYR A 196 -4.63 -4.60 0.02
CA TYR A 196 -4.90 -5.41 1.19
C TYR A 196 -5.54 -4.53 2.25
N ARG A 197 -6.82 -4.77 2.54
CA ARG A 197 -7.61 -3.96 3.48
C ARG A 197 -7.47 -4.46 4.90
N ILE A 198 -7.24 -3.54 5.82
CA ILE A 198 -7.27 -3.77 7.27
C ILE A 198 -8.18 -2.69 7.86
N PRO A 199 -9.23 -3.04 8.62
CA PRO A 199 -10.05 -2.06 9.33
C PRO A 199 -9.21 -1.28 10.35
N LEU A 200 -9.37 0.03 10.42
CA LEU A 200 -8.67 0.87 11.42
C LEU A 200 -9.00 0.48 12.86
N THR A 201 -10.19 -0.08 13.09
CA THR A 201 -10.59 -0.61 14.40
C THR A 201 -9.64 -1.71 14.90
N GLU A 202 -9.06 -2.52 13.99
CA GLU A 202 -8.10 -3.55 14.36
C GLU A 202 -6.80 -2.95 14.90
N LEU A 203 -6.36 -1.82 14.34
CA LEU A 203 -5.15 -1.12 14.80
C LEU A 203 -5.31 -0.53 16.20
N LEU A 204 -6.55 -0.22 16.61
CA LEU A 204 -6.85 0.33 17.94
C LEU A 204 -7.13 -0.73 18.99
N LYS A 205 -7.41 -1.98 18.57
CA LYS A 205 -7.66 -3.08 19.50
C LYS A 205 -6.38 -3.66 20.08
N GLN A 206 -5.32 -3.73 19.28
CA GLN A 206 -4.05 -4.35 19.68
C GLN A 206 -2.86 -3.92 18.82
N CYS A 207 -1.67 -3.90 19.41
CA CYS A 207 -0.40 -3.95 18.67
C CYS A 207 -0.01 -5.39 18.31
N GLY A 208 0.92 -5.55 17.41
CA GLY A 208 1.43 -6.86 17.01
C GLY A 208 0.72 -7.42 15.79
N ASP A 209 0.22 -8.64 15.86
CA ASP A 209 -0.37 -9.31 14.69
C ASP A 209 -1.70 -8.66 14.28
N VAL A 210 -1.80 -8.19 13.01
CA VAL A 210 -3.03 -7.72 12.40
C VAL A 210 -3.30 -8.47 11.11
N THR A 211 -4.54 -8.93 10.92
CA THR A 211 -4.93 -9.76 9.78
C THR A 211 -5.58 -8.90 8.69
N ILE A 212 -5.13 -9.11 7.46
CA ILE A 212 -5.76 -8.56 6.25
C ILE A 212 -7.18 -9.14 6.16
N ALA A 213 -8.17 -8.25 6.08
CA ALA A 213 -9.58 -8.64 6.02
C ALA A 213 -10.07 -8.90 4.58
N GLU A 214 -9.44 -8.28 3.58
CA GLU A 214 -9.87 -8.37 2.18
C GLU A 214 -8.68 -8.11 1.24
N GLU A 215 -8.70 -8.79 0.07
CA GLU A 215 -7.79 -8.54 -1.05
C GLU A 215 -8.58 -8.03 -2.25
N ILE A 216 -8.20 -6.87 -2.78
CA ILE A 216 -8.86 -6.23 -3.92
C ILE A 216 -7.87 -6.13 -5.08
N SER A 217 -8.17 -6.79 -6.19
CA SER A 217 -7.34 -6.71 -7.38
C SER A 217 -7.53 -5.36 -8.09
N VAL A 218 -6.41 -4.72 -8.45
CA VAL A 218 -6.39 -3.41 -9.12
C VAL A 218 -5.60 -3.47 -10.43
N PRO A 219 -5.91 -2.62 -11.43
CA PRO A 219 -5.33 -2.71 -12.78
C PRO A 219 -3.90 -2.18 -12.90
N VAL A 220 -3.23 -1.99 -11.79
CA VAL A 220 -1.85 -1.50 -11.66
C VAL A 220 -1.04 -2.46 -10.80
N ARG A 221 0.28 -2.36 -10.82
CA ARG A 221 1.15 -3.20 -9.99
C ARG A 221 0.97 -2.98 -8.49
N ALA A 222 0.27 -1.91 -8.10
CA ALA A 222 0.09 -1.52 -6.71
C ALA A 222 1.44 -1.39 -5.96
N SER A 223 2.35 -0.61 -6.54
CA SER A 223 3.67 -0.37 -5.95
C SER A 223 3.69 0.84 -5.03
N LEU A 224 2.65 1.66 -5.08
CA LEU A 224 2.42 2.80 -4.20
C LEU A 224 0.92 2.93 -3.92
N ALA A 225 0.58 3.54 -2.79
CA ALA A 225 -0.78 3.97 -2.46
C ALA A 225 -0.74 5.21 -1.57
N ASN A 226 -1.81 6.00 -1.61
CA ASN A 226 -2.04 7.16 -0.76
C ASN A 226 -3.52 7.50 -0.77
N CYS A 227 -4.06 8.04 0.31
CA CYS A 227 -5.40 8.59 0.33
C CYS A 227 -5.33 10.11 0.49
N SER A 228 -5.79 10.84 -0.51
CA SER A 228 -5.79 12.30 -0.48
C SER A 228 -6.91 12.87 -1.33
N GLY A 229 -7.51 13.98 -0.87
CA GLY A 229 -8.64 14.61 -1.55
C GLY A 229 -9.89 13.73 -1.65
N GLY A 230 -10.12 12.79 -0.72
CA GLY A 230 -11.25 11.85 -0.75
C GLY A 230 -11.11 10.75 -1.83
N ILE A 231 -9.91 10.52 -2.33
CA ILE A 231 -9.60 9.55 -3.38
C ILE A 231 -8.50 8.63 -2.88
N LEU A 232 -8.73 7.32 -2.99
CA LEU A 232 -7.72 6.29 -2.79
C LEU A 232 -6.92 6.13 -4.10
N TRP A 233 -5.69 6.55 -4.08
CA TRP A 233 -4.74 6.46 -5.18
C TRP A 233 -3.89 5.21 -5.08
N VAL A 234 -3.71 4.51 -6.21
CA VAL A 234 -2.86 3.32 -6.33
C VAL A 234 -2.09 3.38 -7.63
N GLY A 235 -0.79 3.10 -7.61
CA GLY A 235 0.01 3.30 -8.81
C GLY A 235 1.10 2.27 -9.06
N ASP A 236 1.74 2.45 -10.21
CA ASP A 236 2.81 1.61 -10.72
C ASP A 236 4.19 2.16 -10.40
N PHE A 237 5.09 1.27 -10.03
CA PHE A 237 6.51 1.43 -10.35
C PHE A 237 6.81 0.70 -11.66
N GLN A 238 7.11 1.44 -12.71
CA GLN A 238 7.46 0.90 -14.03
C GLN A 238 8.90 1.26 -14.37
N TYR A 239 9.68 0.29 -14.88
CA TYR A 239 11.02 0.55 -15.39
C TYR A 239 11.43 -0.47 -16.44
N GLY A 240 11.45 -0.07 -17.70
CA GLY A 240 11.85 -0.88 -18.84
C GLY A 240 11.21 -2.27 -18.84
N THR A 241 12.00 -3.30 -19.09
CA THR A 241 11.58 -4.70 -19.04
C THR A 241 11.76 -5.35 -17.68
N SER A 242 12.43 -4.68 -16.73
CA SER A 242 12.65 -5.22 -15.37
C SER A 242 11.41 -5.11 -14.49
N TYR A 243 10.61 -4.07 -14.72
CA TYR A 243 9.35 -3.83 -14.02
C TYR A 243 8.28 -3.47 -15.05
N PRO A 244 7.82 -4.45 -15.85
CA PRO A 244 6.80 -4.21 -16.87
C PRO A 244 5.44 -3.95 -16.24
N THR A 245 4.62 -3.19 -16.94
CA THR A 245 3.20 -3.00 -16.67
C THR A 245 2.37 -3.79 -17.69
N GLN A 246 1.06 -3.83 -17.50
CA GLN A 246 0.14 -4.52 -18.40
C GLN A 246 0.12 -3.84 -19.78
N GLU A 247 -0.15 -4.62 -20.84
CA GLU A 247 -0.15 -4.11 -22.21
C GLU A 247 -1.21 -3.02 -22.42
N PHE A 248 -2.38 -3.16 -21.79
CA PHE A 248 -3.47 -2.20 -21.87
C PHE A 248 -3.15 -0.82 -21.25
N GLN A 249 -2.12 -0.74 -20.38
CA GLN A 249 -1.70 0.52 -19.77
C GLN A 249 -0.87 1.38 -20.73
N LYS A 250 -0.37 0.81 -21.82
CA LYS A 250 0.44 1.53 -22.79
C LYS A 250 -0.39 2.52 -23.58
N MET A 251 -0.14 3.79 -23.37
CA MET A 251 -0.85 4.88 -24.04
C MET A 251 0.10 5.90 -24.63
N LYS A 252 -0.30 6.53 -25.73
CA LYS A 252 0.42 7.70 -26.25
C LYS A 252 -0.16 8.96 -25.64
N ASN A 253 0.72 9.77 -25.06
CA ASN A 253 0.34 11.11 -24.62
C ASN A 253 -0.03 12.02 -25.81
N ARG A 254 -0.44 13.25 -25.53
CA ARG A 254 -0.85 14.23 -26.55
C ARG A 254 0.24 14.60 -27.56
N GLN A 255 1.51 14.36 -27.22
CA GLN A 255 2.69 14.57 -28.09
C GLN A 255 3.12 13.30 -28.84
N GLY A 256 2.38 12.19 -28.71
CA GLY A 256 2.69 10.92 -29.34
C GLY A 256 3.78 10.09 -28.65
N THR A 257 4.22 10.51 -27.45
CA THR A 257 5.18 9.76 -26.62
C THR A 257 4.48 8.65 -25.88
N TRP A 258 5.05 7.44 -25.86
CA TRP A 258 4.52 6.33 -25.10
C TRP A 258 4.75 6.48 -23.60
N TYR A 259 3.68 6.26 -22.84
CA TYR A 259 3.66 6.10 -21.39
C TYR A 259 3.20 4.69 -21.04
N TYR A 260 3.69 4.13 -19.94
CA TYR A 260 3.51 2.72 -19.58
C TYR A 260 3.01 2.53 -18.15
N ALA A 261 3.02 3.58 -17.35
CA ALA A 261 2.63 3.53 -15.94
C ALA A 261 1.33 4.30 -15.70
N TRP A 262 0.50 3.76 -14.82
CA TRP A 262 -0.70 4.42 -14.34
C TRP A 262 -0.64 4.63 -12.83
N THR A 263 -1.26 5.70 -12.38
CA THR A 263 -1.81 5.85 -11.05
C THR A 263 -3.31 5.97 -11.21
N VAL A 264 -4.05 5.08 -10.58
CA VAL A 264 -5.51 5.03 -10.65
C VAL A 264 -6.12 5.56 -9.37
N GLY A 265 -7.26 6.24 -9.46
CA GLY A 265 -7.98 6.83 -8.35
C GLY A 265 -9.36 6.20 -8.18
N TYR A 266 -9.70 5.85 -6.94
CA TYR A 266 -11.01 5.39 -6.51
C TYR A 266 -11.63 6.44 -5.60
N VAL A 267 -12.72 7.07 -6.03
CA VAL A 267 -13.48 7.99 -5.18
C VAL A 267 -14.14 7.19 -4.07
N LEU A 268 -13.87 7.56 -2.83
CA LEU A 268 -14.35 6.82 -1.66
C LEU A 268 -15.88 6.90 -1.54
N ASP A 269 -16.48 5.77 -1.16
CA ASP A 269 -17.90 5.63 -0.79
C ASP A 269 -17.99 5.17 0.67
N GLU A 270 -18.20 6.11 1.56
CA GLU A 270 -18.29 5.84 3.00
C GLU A 270 -19.49 4.96 3.40
N THR A 271 -20.42 4.66 2.48
CA THR A 271 -21.56 3.79 2.76
C THR A 271 -21.20 2.30 2.72
N THR A 272 -20.08 1.94 2.07
CA THR A 272 -19.58 0.57 2.02
C THR A 272 -18.54 0.30 3.11
N GLU A 273 -18.29 -0.96 3.40
CA GLU A 273 -17.32 -1.37 4.42
C GLU A 273 -15.89 -1.08 3.97
N ASN A 274 -15.58 -1.39 2.71
CA ASN A 274 -14.26 -1.16 2.12
C ASN A 274 -14.10 0.22 1.50
N GLU A 275 -15.10 1.10 1.67
CA GLU A 275 -15.13 2.48 1.15
C GLU A 275 -14.91 2.61 -0.36
N LEU A 276 -15.03 1.51 -1.09
CA LEU A 276 -15.08 1.54 -2.55
C LEU A 276 -16.54 1.50 -3.01
N LYS A 277 -16.86 2.17 -4.10
CA LYS A 277 -18.17 2.06 -4.72
C LYS A 277 -18.52 0.59 -4.93
N PRO A 278 -19.83 0.19 -4.83
CA PRO A 278 -20.24 -1.18 -5.00
C PRO A 278 -19.60 -1.74 -6.26
N THR A 279 -18.74 -2.72 -6.07
CA THR A 279 -17.64 -3.02 -6.96
C THR A 279 -18.16 -3.46 -8.31
N VAL A 280 -18.02 -2.61 -9.28
CA VAL A 280 -18.06 -3.08 -10.65
C VAL A 280 -16.68 -3.66 -10.93
N MET A 281 -16.62 -4.99 -10.97
CA MET A 281 -15.43 -5.69 -11.42
C MET A 281 -15.53 -5.86 -12.93
N ALA A 282 -14.47 -5.57 -13.66
CA ALA A 282 -14.38 -5.91 -15.08
C ALA A 282 -13.28 -6.92 -15.30
N GLU A 283 -13.60 -7.91 -16.11
CA GLU A 283 -12.63 -8.88 -16.59
C GLU A 283 -11.81 -8.28 -17.73
N VAL A 284 -10.51 -8.32 -17.58
CA VAL A 284 -9.53 -8.01 -18.65
C VAL A 284 -8.48 -9.10 -18.65
N GLU A 285 -8.25 -9.68 -19.82
CA GLU A 285 -7.26 -10.76 -20.02
C GLU A 285 -7.44 -11.92 -19.03
N GLY A 286 -8.68 -12.27 -18.68
CA GLY A 286 -9.03 -13.37 -17.78
C GLY A 286 -8.89 -13.05 -16.29
N GLN A 287 -8.64 -11.79 -15.92
CA GLN A 287 -8.56 -11.35 -14.53
C GLN A 287 -9.58 -10.24 -14.23
N ASN A 288 -10.24 -10.33 -13.08
CA ASN A 288 -11.16 -9.31 -12.60
C ASN A 288 -10.44 -8.23 -11.81
N TYR A 289 -10.71 -6.96 -12.14
CA TYR A 289 -10.15 -5.79 -11.45
C TYR A 289 -11.24 -4.85 -10.97
N ALA A 290 -11.02 -4.18 -9.85
CA ALA A 290 -11.81 -3.04 -9.45
C ALA A 290 -11.64 -1.91 -10.47
N ILE A 291 -12.76 -1.37 -10.98
CA ILE A 291 -12.73 -0.30 -11.99
C ILE A 291 -12.48 1.03 -11.30
N PRO A 292 -11.42 1.76 -11.66
CA PRO A 292 -11.14 3.06 -11.08
C PRO A 292 -12.06 4.16 -11.65
N ASP A 293 -12.23 5.23 -10.89
CA ASP A 293 -12.91 6.45 -11.36
C ASP A 293 -12.01 7.33 -12.23
N TYR A 294 -10.68 7.27 -11.99
CA TYR A 294 -9.69 8.11 -12.65
C TYR A 294 -8.45 7.33 -13.05
N ILE A 295 -7.82 7.74 -14.16
CA ILE A 295 -6.51 7.25 -14.59
C ILE A 295 -5.58 8.46 -14.81
N LEU A 296 -4.48 8.49 -14.09
CA LEU A 296 -3.35 9.36 -14.34
C LEU A 296 -2.25 8.53 -15.04
N SER A 297 -2.03 8.79 -16.33
CA SER A 297 -0.92 8.15 -17.05
C SER A 297 0.37 8.90 -16.74
N THR A 298 1.30 8.22 -16.04
CA THR A 298 2.49 8.83 -15.44
C THR A 298 3.79 8.43 -16.14
N THR A 299 4.88 9.10 -15.79
CA THR A 299 6.22 8.70 -16.19
C THR A 299 6.66 7.44 -15.43
N GLU A 300 7.78 6.85 -15.84
CA GLU A 300 8.40 5.70 -15.18
C GLU A 300 8.98 6.03 -13.79
N ARG A 301 9.20 5.00 -12.96
CA ARG A 301 9.93 5.04 -11.68
C ARG A 301 9.28 5.91 -10.60
N ILE A 302 7.97 5.96 -10.59
CA ILE A 302 7.20 6.63 -9.55
C ILE A 302 7.12 5.71 -8.33
N GLN A 303 7.52 6.22 -7.17
CA GLN A 303 7.55 5.52 -5.89
C GLN A 303 6.51 6.04 -4.90
N GLY A 304 6.02 7.25 -5.12
CA GLY A 304 5.00 7.86 -4.28
C GLY A 304 4.18 8.89 -5.06
N MET A 305 2.97 9.11 -4.60
CA MET A 305 2.04 10.10 -5.12
C MET A 305 1.22 10.65 -3.98
N THR A 306 0.94 11.95 -4.00
CA THR A 306 -0.10 12.55 -3.16
C THR A 306 -0.78 13.71 -3.87
N TYR A 307 -2.01 13.98 -3.48
CA TYR A 307 -2.78 15.12 -3.94
C TYR A 307 -2.83 16.18 -2.83
N LEU A 308 -2.55 17.42 -3.18
CA LEU A 308 -2.57 18.58 -2.29
C LEU A 308 -3.74 19.49 -2.73
N PRO A 309 -4.98 19.20 -2.31
CA PRO A 309 -6.15 19.97 -2.75
C PRO A 309 -6.09 21.43 -2.30
N GLU A 310 -5.42 21.73 -1.20
CA GLU A 310 -5.28 23.09 -0.65
C GLU A 310 -4.55 24.06 -1.59
N VAL A 311 -3.69 23.50 -2.43
CA VAL A 311 -2.91 24.26 -3.43
C VAL A 311 -3.18 23.82 -4.86
N GLY A 312 -4.14 22.89 -5.06
CA GLY A 312 -4.53 22.39 -6.38
C GLY A 312 -3.38 21.71 -7.12
N GLN A 313 -2.62 20.82 -6.43
CA GLN A 313 -1.46 20.17 -7.03
C GLN A 313 -1.45 18.66 -6.77
N ILE A 314 -0.96 17.91 -7.76
CA ILE A 314 -0.54 16.52 -7.61
C ILE A 314 0.98 16.49 -7.55
N VAL A 315 1.53 15.73 -6.60
CA VAL A 315 2.97 15.54 -6.46
C VAL A 315 3.31 14.07 -6.71
N LEU A 316 4.34 13.83 -7.53
CA LEU A 316 4.91 12.50 -7.77
C LEU A 316 6.35 12.45 -7.22
N SER A 317 6.67 11.41 -6.48
CA SER A 317 8.04 11.06 -6.06
C SER A 317 8.63 10.08 -7.06
N GLN A 318 9.66 10.49 -7.79
CA GLN A 318 10.39 9.63 -8.72
C GLN A 318 11.77 9.31 -8.17
N SER A 319 12.07 8.01 -8.08
CA SER A 319 13.36 7.53 -7.61
C SER A 319 13.79 6.24 -8.31
N TYR A 320 15.08 6.10 -8.51
CA TYR A 320 15.68 4.83 -8.94
C TYR A 320 17.19 4.78 -8.69
N GLY A 321 17.60 3.75 -7.96
CA GLY A 321 19.00 3.46 -7.69
C GLY A 321 19.58 4.24 -6.51
N ARG A 322 20.61 3.68 -5.91
CA ARG A 322 21.15 4.08 -4.60
C ARG A 322 21.92 5.39 -4.59
N THR A 323 22.27 5.92 -5.76
CA THR A 323 23.19 7.06 -5.90
C THR A 323 22.61 8.22 -6.71
N ASN A 324 21.47 8.01 -7.38
CA ASN A 324 20.81 9.02 -8.17
C ASN A 324 19.95 9.91 -7.29
N ALA A 325 19.93 11.21 -7.56
CA ALA A 325 18.97 12.10 -6.95
C ALA A 325 17.55 11.63 -7.27
N SER A 326 16.67 11.71 -6.29
CA SER A 326 15.24 11.63 -6.52
C SER A 326 14.71 12.95 -7.07
N THR A 327 13.51 12.94 -7.65
CA THR A 327 12.85 14.15 -8.14
C THR A 327 11.40 14.16 -7.67
N LEU A 328 11.00 15.23 -7.04
CA LEU A 328 9.59 15.51 -6.75
C LEU A 328 9.05 16.37 -7.92
N PHE A 329 8.06 15.84 -8.62
CA PHE A 329 7.36 16.54 -9.71
C PHE A 329 6.04 17.09 -9.18
N PHE A 330 5.80 18.38 -9.43
CA PHE A 330 4.57 19.06 -9.06
C PHE A 330 3.77 19.37 -10.31
N TYR A 331 2.54 18.93 -10.37
CA TYR A 331 1.61 19.18 -11.47
C TYR A 331 0.41 19.97 -10.95
N GLU A 332 -0.12 20.87 -11.77
CA GLU A 332 -1.45 21.45 -11.52
C GLU A 332 -2.49 20.33 -11.49
N ASP A 333 -3.50 20.49 -10.65
CA ASP A 333 -4.61 19.53 -10.53
C ASP A 333 -5.28 19.33 -11.91
N PRO A 334 -5.20 18.13 -12.49
CA PRO A 334 -5.85 17.84 -13.75
C PRO A 334 -7.34 17.49 -13.62
N LEU A 335 -7.81 17.13 -12.42
CA LEU A 335 -9.15 16.59 -12.21
C LEU A 335 -10.25 17.61 -12.43
N GLY A 336 -9.95 18.90 -12.24
CA GLY A 336 -10.83 20.02 -12.56
C GLY A 336 -10.86 20.41 -14.04
N GLN A 337 -10.07 19.72 -14.89
CA GLN A 337 -9.94 20.00 -16.32
C GLN A 337 -10.56 18.86 -17.15
N GLU A 338 -10.90 19.17 -18.41
CA GLU A 338 -11.34 18.13 -19.34
C GLU A 338 -10.29 17.01 -19.47
N PRO A 339 -10.68 15.73 -19.43
CA PRO A 339 -9.75 14.63 -19.58
C PRO A 339 -9.09 14.65 -20.96
N HIS A 340 -7.82 14.30 -21.01
CA HIS A 340 -7.06 14.28 -22.27
C HIS A 340 -7.54 13.18 -23.21
N THR A 341 -8.06 12.10 -22.67
CA THR A 341 -8.69 10.98 -23.37
C THR A 341 -9.50 10.14 -22.39
N HIS A 342 -10.05 9.02 -22.87
CA HIS A 342 -10.74 8.05 -22.03
C HIS A 342 -10.23 6.66 -22.32
N PHE A 343 -10.27 5.81 -21.30
CA PHE A 343 -10.03 4.38 -21.43
C PHE A 343 -11.36 3.63 -21.28
N GLU A 344 -11.70 2.79 -22.26
CA GLU A 344 -12.93 1.99 -22.21
C GLU A 344 -12.64 0.64 -21.59
N TRP A 345 -13.35 0.31 -20.52
CA TRP A 345 -13.16 -0.91 -19.76
C TRP A 345 -14.48 -1.46 -19.22
N GLY A 346 -14.81 -2.70 -19.60
CA GLY A 346 -16.03 -3.36 -19.10
C GLY A 346 -17.34 -2.57 -19.35
N GLY A 347 -17.38 -1.76 -20.43
CA GLY A 347 -18.51 -0.86 -20.71
C GLY A 347 -18.45 0.49 -19.99
N PHE A 348 -17.40 0.73 -19.19
CA PHE A 348 -17.14 2.00 -18.53
C PHE A 348 -16.17 2.86 -19.34
N LYS A 349 -16.40 4.16 -19.31
CA LYS A 349 -15.54 5.16 -19.96
C LYS A 349 -14.83 5.95 -18.89
N ILE A 350 -13.59 5.55 -18.61
CA ILE A 350 -12.77 6.09 -17.52
C ILE A 350 -11.95 7.27 -18.05
N PRO A 351 -12.02 8.46 -17.43
CA PRO A 351 -11.24 9.61 -17.85
C PRO A 351 -9.75 9.43 -17.58
N VAL A 352 -8.92 9.90 -18.52
CA VAL A 352 -7.46 9.77 -18.46
C VAL A 352 -6.81 11.14 -18.63
N TRP A 353 -5.88 11.46 -17.73
CA TRP A 353 -4.97 12.59 -17.85
C TRP A 353 -3.53 12.10 -17.93
N PHE A 354 -2.74 12.70 -18.79
CA PHE A 354 -1.30 12.45 -18.88
C PHE A 354 -0.55 13.45 -18.01
N LEU A 355 0.19 12.96 -17.03
CA LEU A 355 1.16 13.74 -16.26
C LEU A 355 2.49 13.71 -16.99
N ASP A 356 2.57 14.50 -18.04
CA ASP A 356 3.72 14.52 -18.95
C ASP A 356 4.98 15.04 -18.26
N LYS A 357 6.10 14.35 -18.38
CA LYS A 357 7.40 14.72 -17.81
C LYS A 357 7.88 16.13 -18.19
N LYS A 358 7.34 16.70 -19.25
CA LYS A 358 7.68 18.05 -19.71
C LYS A 358 6.73 19.14 -19.21
N LEU A 359 5.71 18.76 -18.43
CA LEU A 359 4.65 19.66 -17.97
C LEU A 359 4.56 19.85 -16.44
N PRO A 360 5.48 19.32 -15.58
CA PRO A 360 5.40 19.69 -14.19
C PRO A 360 5.58 21.20 -14.07
N THR A 361 4.80 21.82 -13.20
CA THR A 361 4.96 23.25 -12.90
C THR A 361 6.28 23.52 -12.21
N LYS A 362 6.73 22.52 -11.41
CA LYS A 362 7.98 22.57 -10.66
C LYS A 362 8.62 21.18 -10.58
N GLU A 363 9.95 21.15 -10.47
CA GLU A 363 10.75 19.95 -10.22
C GLU A 363 11.75 20.22 -9.09
N MET A 364 11.69 19.40 -8.03
CA MET A 364 12.60 19.51 -6.88
C MET A 364 13.48 18.27 -6.78
N PRO A 365 14.80 18.38 -7.07
CA PRO A 365 15.74 17.33 -6.74
C PRO A 365 15.83 17.12 -5.23
N ALA A 366 15.72 15.87 -4.79
CA ALA A 366 15.79 15.47 -3.39
C ALA A 366 16.86 14.39 -3.19
N LEU A 367 17.07 13.99 -1.92
CA LEU A 367 17.95 12.90 -1.56
C LEU A 367 17.60 11.62 -2.34
N PRO A 368 18.58 10.75 -2.61
CA PRO A 368 18.33 9.47 -3.28
C PRO A 368 17.33 8.59 -2.52
N MET A 369 16.63 7.77 -3.29
CA MET A 369 15.76 6.71 -2.77
C MET A 369 14.55 7.25 -1.99
N SER A 370 13.91 8.33 -2.50
CA SER A 370 12.60 8.74 -2.00
C SER A 370 11.55 7.69 -2.38
N GLU A 371 10.65 7.42 -1.47
CA GLU A 371 9.56 6.47 -1.58
C GLU A 371 8.20 7.16 -1.39
N GLY A 372 7.36 6.67 -0.49
CA GLY A 372 6.06 7.24 -0.18
C GLY A 372 6.13 8.72 0.18
N ILE A 373 5.10 9.47 -0.23
CA ILE A 373 4.89 10.87 0.13
C ILE A 373 3.46 11.04 0.62
N ALA A 374 3.27 11.92 1.60
CA ALA A 374 1.97 12.17 2.20
C ALA A 374 1.69 13.69 2.33
N ASN A 375 0.41 14.04 2.29
CA ASN A 375 -0.07 15.37 2.63
C ASN A 375 -0.51 15.39 4.10
N VAL A 376 0.04 16.31 4.88
CA VAL A 376 -0.42 16.58 6.24
C VAL A 376 -0.69 18.07 6.36
N ASN A 377 -1.96 18.44 6.34
CA ASN A 377 -2.39 19.84 6.47
C ASN A 377 -1.70 20.80 5.48
N GLY A 378 -1.58 20.40 4.23
CA GLY A 378 -0.94 21.19 3.18
C GLY A 378 0.59 21.17 3.17
N LYS A 379 1.22 20.43 4.09
CA LYS A 379 2.66 20.13 4.08
C LYS A 379 2.93 18.80 3.39
N LEU A 380 3.91 18.77 2.52
CA LEU A 380 4.37 17.53 1.90
C LEU A 380 5.37 16.82 2.82
N TYR A 381 5.11 15.57 3.17
CA TYR A 381 6.07 14.69 3.85
C TYR A 381 6.69 13.72 2.86
N VAL A 382 7.99 13.44 3.03
CA VAL A 382 8.78 12.59 2.12
C VAL A 382 9.51 11.52 2.91
N LEU A 383 9.28 10.27 2.58
CA LEU A 383 9.92 9.08 3.12
C LEU A 383 11.12 8.70 2.23
N PHE A 384 12.17 8.14 2.85
CA PHE A 384 13.34 7.63 2.15
C PHE A 384 13.65 6.20 2.63
N GLU A 385 13.91 5.28 1.71
CA GLU A 385 14.35 3.92 2.05
C GLU A 385 15.86 3.80 2.25
N SER A 386 16.61 4.86 1.99
CA SER A 386 18.08 4.87 2.00
C SER A 386 18.71 4.57 3.37
N GLY A 387 17.99 4.82 4.48
CA GLY A 387 18.39 4.47 5.84
C GLY A 387 18.34 2.98 6.16
N ALA A 388 17.69 2.15 5.37
CA ALA A 388 17.66 0.71 5.58
C ALA A 388 19.04 0.07 5.52
N ILE A 389 19.32 -0.94 6.37
CA ILE A 389 20.62 -1.64 6.42
C ILE A 389 21.09 -2.07 5.02
N LYS A 390 20.19 -2.62 4.23
CA LYS A 390 20.42 -3.07 2.86
C LYS A 390 21.05 -2.00 1.97
N TYR A 391 20.76 -0.73 2.22
CA TYR A 391 21.18 0.39 1.39
C TYR A 391 22.30 1.23 2.04
N ARG A 392 22.16 1.61 3.32
CA ARG A 392 23.18 2.42 3.99
C ARG A 392 24.54 1.73 4.10
N LEU A 393 24.54 0.38 4.25
CA LEU A 393 25.76 -0.43 4.23
C LEU A 393 26.10 -0.96 2.82
N GLY A 394 25.17 -0.87 1.87
CA GLY A 394 25.30 -1.38 0.51
C GLY A 394 25.71 -0.35 -0.55
N GLY A 395 26.38 0.74 -0.16
CA GLY A 395 26.90 1.77 -1.08
C GLY A 395 25.87 2.84 -1.49
N GLY A 396 24.84 3.07 -0.68
CA GLY A 396 23.93 4.21 -0.83
C GLY A 396 24.66 5.54 -0.68
N LYS A 397 24.25 6.55 -1.44
CA LYS A 397 24.79 7.91 -1.37
C LYS A 397 23.85 8.78 -0.53
N GLN A 398 24.41 9.48 0.48
CA GLN A 398 23.65 10.35 1.38
C GLN A 398 22.45 9.63 2.03
N PRO A 399 22.65 8.46 2.68
CA PRO A 399 21.56 7.76 3.34
C PRO A 399 20.98 8.65 4.45
N THR A 400 19.67 8.58 4.61
CA THR A 400 18.94 9.24 5.69
C THR A 400 17.98 8.28 6.35
N ASP A 401 17.85 8.39 7.67
CA ASP A 401 16.88 7.68 8.50
C ASP A 401 15.68 8.57 8.86
N MET A 402 15.68 9.82 8.39
CA MET A 402 14.65 10.81 8.69
C MET A 402 13.55 10.84 7.64
N VAL A 403 12.31 11.04 8.09
CA VAL A 403 11.23 11.59 7.28
C VAL A 403 11.37 13.11 7.30
N TYR A 404 11.19 13.74 6.14
CA TYR A 404 11.26 15.19 6.00
C TYR A 404 9.89 15.78 5.65
N SER A 405 9.52 16.89 6.28
CA SER A 405 8.48 17.75 5.76
C SER A 405 9.06 18.77 4.79
N VAL A 406 8.33 19.12 3.76
CA VAL A 406 8.72 20.10 2.74
C VAL A 406 7.66 21.21 2.70
N ASP A 407 8.08 22.42 3.01
CA ASP A 407 7.26 23.61 2.90
C ASP A 407 7.25 24.10 1.45
N ILE A 408 6.23 23.69 0.70
CA ILE A 408 6.08 24.00 -0.73
C ILE A 408 5.80 25.48 -1.01
N THR A 409 5.46 26.27 0.03
CA THR A 409 5.22 27.72 -0.12
C THR A 409 6.51 28.53 -0.22
N LYS A 410 7.61 27.95 0.26
CA LYS A 410 8.95 28.57 0.20
C LYS A 410 9.65 28.39 -1.15
N TRP A 411 9.02 27.72 -2.11
CA TRP A 411 9.67 27.33 -3.35
C TRP A 411 8.93 27.76 -4.62
#